data_27d9705cca27b3c67624302052a80509
#
_entry.id   27d9705cca27b3c67624302052a80509
#
_cell.length_a   1.000
_cell.length_b   1.000
_cell.length_c   1.000
_cell.angle_alpha   90.00
_cell.angle_beta   90.00
_cell.angle_gamma   90.00
#
_symmetry.space_group_name_H-M   'P 1'
#
loop_
_entity.id
_entity.type
_entity.pdbx_description
1 polymer ?
#
loop_
_entity_poly.entity_id
_entity_poly.type
_entity_poly.pdbx_seq_one_letter_code
_entity_poly.pdbx_strand_id
1 'polypeptide(L)'
;THTPWGISESAFYAFDPGMNYQYKAHGVQALGLKRGLDSELVVSPYSSFLALLLAPRSALRNLRRLRDMGLEGPYGLYEAVDYTPARMTEGQDHEVVRSYMSHHLGMSLIAIDNALNDNVMQRRFMKDCDMAAYRELLQERVPVGAPIMRQTERDIPEKLRPVQGPALVRAGREFGRLAPECRRAPPRRRLGACGQ
;
A
#
# COMPACT_ATOMS: atom_id res chain seq x y z
N THR A 1 10.85 -20.60 -9.54
CA THR A 1 9.63 -20.11 -8.84
C THR A 1 9.83 -18.65 -8.49
N HIS A 2 9.03 -17.76 -9.05
CA HIS A 2 9.14 -16.32 -8.71
C HIS A 2 8.37 -16.05 -7.42
N THR A 3 9.04 -15.52 -6.39
CA THR A 3 8.43 -15.04 -5.16
C THR A 3 7.34 -14.02 -5.47
N PRO A 4 6.15 -14.09 -4.84
CA PRO A 4 5.15 -13.02 -4.93
C PRO A 4 5.72 -11.69 -4.45
N TRP A 5 5.16 -10.61 -4.95
CA TRP A 5 5.52 -9.26 -4.50
C TRP A 5 4.45 -8.70 -3.55
N GLY A 6 4.81 -7.65 -2.80
CA GLY A 6 3.89 -7.00 -1.89
C GLY A 6 4.46 -6.85 -0.48
N ILE A 7 5.72 -6.37 -0.39
CA ILE A 7 6.37 -6.08 0.89
C ILE A 7 5.74 -4.81 1.44
N SER A 8 5.28 -4.88 2.71
CA SER A 8 4.71 -3.76 3.45
C SER A 8 4.80 -4.05 4.94
N GLU A 9 4.14 -3.26 5.78
CA GLU A 9 3.97 -3.67 7.17
C GLU A 9 2.98 -4.83 7.26
N SER A 10 3.27 -5.78 8.11
CA SER A 10 2.42 -6.96 8.32
C SER A 10 2.82 -7.75 9.56
N ALA A 11 1.95 -8.67 9.95
CA ALA A 11 2.37 -9.73 10.85
C ALA A 11 3.37 -10.66 10.14
N PHE A 12 4.25 -11.27 10.93
CA PHE A 12 5.27 -12.19 10.46
C PHE A 12 5.32 -13.45 11.32
N TYR A 13 6.01 -14.51 10.84
CA TYR A 13 5.99 -15.82 11.47
C TYR A 13 6.89 -15.88 12.70
N ALA A 14 6.53 -15.13 13.74
CA ALA A 14 7.07 -15.18 15.07
C ALA A 14 5.96 -14.88 16.08
N PHE A 15 6.09 -15.41 17.28
CA PHE A 15 5.03 -15.35 18.30
C PHE A 15 5.52 -14.64 19.55
N ASP A 16 4.60 -13.97 20.21
CA ASP A 16 4.78 -13.50 21.58
C ASP A 16 4.49 -14.63 22.59
N PRO A 17 4.70 -14.42 23.91
CA PRO A 17 4.36 -15.41 24.94
C PRO A 17 2.88 -15.80 24.97
N GLY A 18 1.99 -14.97 24.43
CA GLY A 18 0.56 -15.24 24.30
C GLY A 18 0.19 -15.96 23.01
N MET A 19 1.17 -16.44 22.24
CA MET A 19 0.99 -17.10 20.94
C MET A 19 0.31 -16.21 19.88
N ASN A 20 0.45 -14.89 19.99
CA ASN A 20 0.02 -13.97 18.94
C ASN A 20 1.17 -13.70 17.98
N TYR A 21 0.86 -13.61 16.69
CA TYR A 21 1.83 -13.21 15.70
C TYR A 21 2.38 -11.80 15.99
N GLN A 22 3.68 -11.64 15.83
CA GLN A 22 4.31 -10.35 15.93
C GLN A 22 4.08 -9.54 14.64
N TYR A 23 4.17 -8.20 14.75
CA TYR A 23 3.85 -7.25 13.69
C TYR A 23 4.94 -6.19 13.58
N LYS A 24 5.36 -5.87 12.35
CA LYS A 24 6.28 -4.77 12.09
C LYS A 24 6.22 -4.29 10.63
N ALA A 25 6.88 -3.16 10.36
CA ALA A 25 7.14 -2.73 9.00
C ALA A 25 8.26 -3.58 8.36
N HIS A 26 8.06 -3.96 7.10
CA HIS A 26 9.05 -4.56 6.22
C HIS A 26 9.34 -3.62 5.06
N GLY A 27 10.53 -3.65 4.51
CA GLY A 27 10.94 -2.75 3.45
C GLY A 27 11.73 -3.42 2.34
N VAL A 28 11.98 -2.64 1.30
CA VAL A 28 12.84 -3.01 0.18
C VAL A 28 14.07 -2.12 0.24
N GLN A 29 15.26 -2.70 0.11
CA GLN A 29 16.53 -2.02 0.29
C GLN A 29 16.63 -0.70 -0.47
N ALA A 30 16.19 -0.66 -1.71
CA ALA A 30 16.24 0.53 -2.55
C ALA A 30 15.17 1.59 -2.22
N LEU A 31 14.16 1.24 -1.42
CA LEU A 31 13.00 2.10 -1.12
C LEU A 31 12.86 2.41 0.36
N GLY A 32 13.61 1.73 1.22
CA GLY A 32 13.51 1.90 2.67
C GLY A 32 14.15 3.20 3.15
N LEU A 33 13.40 4.00 3.89
CA LEU A 33 13.91 5.19 4.58
C LEU A 33 14.65 4.85 5.88
N LYS A 34 14.44 3.65 6.41
CA LYS A 34 15.03 3.16 7.65
C LYS A 34 15.88 1.92 7.37
N ARG A 35 17.10 1.91 7.92
CA ARG A 35 18.00 0.76 7.79
C ARG A 35 17.42 -0.48 8.49
N GLY A 36 17.64 -1.65 7.92
CA GLY A 36 17.24 -2.94 8.49
C GLY A 36 15.78 -3.36 8.24
N LEU A 37 14.98 -2.57 7.53
CA LEU A 37 13.63 -2.98 7.13
C LEU A 37 13.65 -4.08 6.05
N ASP A 38 14.74 -4.19 5.31
CA ASP A 38 14.98 -5.13 4.21
C ASP A 38 15.68 -6.42 4.67
N SER A 39 15.95 -6.58 5.96
CA SER A 39 16.61 -7.79 6.51
C SER A 39 15.75 -9.06 6.43
N GLU A 40 14.47 -8.91 6.16
CA GLU A 40 13.48 -9.99 6.14
C GLU A 40 12.56 -9.86 4.94
N LEU A 41 12.11 -10.99 4.43
CA LEU A 41 11.19 -11.03 3.31
C LEU A 41 9.83 -11.55 3.74
N VAL A 42 8.90 -10.62 3.95
CA VAL A 42 7.51 -10.91 4.26
C VAL A 42 6.61 -10.19 3.25
N VAL A 43 5.67 -10.92 2.67
CA VAL A 43 4.77 -10.44 1.63
C VAL A 43 3.33 -10.50 2.13
N SER A 44 2.61 -9.39 2.04
CA SER A 44 1.21 -9.29 2.46
C SER A 44 0.27 -9.06 1.28
N PRO A 45 -0.84 -9.82 1.17
CA PRO A 45 -1.81 -9.69 0.07
C PRO A 45 -2.44 -8.30 -0.06
N TYR A 46 -2.66 -7.57 1.05
CA TYR A 46 -3.33 -6.28 0.99
C TYR A 46 -2.59 -5.25 0.12
N SER A 47 -1.26 -5.30 0.09
CA SER A 47 -0.46 -4.44 -0.79
C SER A 47 -0.73 -4.70 -2.27
N SER A 48 -1.03 -5.96 -2.63
CA SER A 48 -1.46 -6.32 -3.98
C SER A 48 -2.86 -5.79 -4.30
N PHE A 49 -3.78 -5.76 -3.34
CA PHE A 49 -5.08 -5.13 -3.53
C PHE A 49 -4.94 -3.62 -3.76
N LEU A 50 -4.07 -2.93 -3.01
CA LEU A 50 -3.81 -1.50 -3.25
C LEU A 50 -3.27 -1.22 -4.65
N ALA A 51 -2.50 -2.14 -5.21
CA ALA A 51 -1.96 -2.02 -6.57
C ALA A 51 -3.02 -2.23 -7.69
N LEU A 52 -4.26 -2.62 -7.38
CA LEU A 52 -5.31 -2.81 -8.38
C LEU A 52 -5.58 -1.54 -9.20
N LEU A 53 -5.47 -0.37 -8.59
CA LEU A 53 -5.70 0.91 -9.26
C LEU A 53 -4.60 1.27 -10.28
N LEU A 54 -3.40 0.74 -10.10
CA LEU A 54 -2.24 1.06 -10.93
C LEU A 54 -1.93 -0.03 -11.95
N ALA A 55 -2.00 -1.29 -11.54
CA ALA A 55 -1.59 -2.44 -12.34
C ALA A 55 -2.52 -3.64 -12.12
N PRO A 56 -3.82 -3.55 -12.50
CA PRO A 56 -4.83 -4.54 -12.15
C PRO A 56 -4.49 -5.96 -12.61
N ARG A 57 -3.97 -6.13 -13.83
CA ARG A 57 -3.59 -7.45 -14.34
C ARG A 57 -2.45 -8.08 -13.55
N SER A 58 -1.46 -7.30 -13.14
CA SER A 58 -0.33 -7.76 -12.33
C SER A 58 -0.76 -8.10 -10.92
N ALA A 59 -1.58 -7.24 -10.31
CA ALA A 59 -2.15 -7.46 -8.98
C ALA A 59 -2.97 -8.75 -8.93
N LEU A 60 -3.87 -8.97 -9.87
CA LEU A 60 -4.68 -10.19 -9.96
C LEU A 60 -3.83 -11.46 -10.13
N ARG A 61 -2.77 -11.41 -10.97
CA ARG A 61 -1.84 -12.55 -11.10
C ARG A 61 -1.12 -12.85 -9.80
N ASN A 62 -0.71 -11.81 -9.08
CA ASN A 62 -0.02 -11.96 -7.80
C ASN A 62 -0.93 -12.51 -6.71
N LEU A 63 -2.16 -12.00 -6.61
CA LEU A 63 -3.17 -12.49 -5.68
C LEU A 63 -3.54 -13.97 -5.93
N ARG A 64 -3.68 -14.38 -7.20
CA ARG A 64 -3.89 -15.78 -7.55
C ARG A 64 -2.72 -16.65 -7.10
N ARG A 65 -1.48 -16.20 -7.30
CA ARG A 65 -0.30 -16.91 -6.83
C ARG A 65 -0.29 -17.06 -5.31
N LEU A 66 -0.58 -16.00 -4.57
CA LEU A 66 -0.68 -16.04 -3.11
C LEU A 66 -1.75 -17.04 -2.66
N ARG A 67 -2.92 -17.03 -3.30
CA ARG A 67 -3.98 -18.02 -3.05
C ARG A 67 -3.48 -19.45 -3.29
N ASP A 68 -2.83 -19.69 -4.43
CA ASP A 68 -2.34 -21.02 -4.84
C ASP A 68 -1.22 -21.54 -3.92
N MET A 69 -0.58 -20.66 -3.13
CA MET A 69 0.36 -20.99 -2.06
C MET A 69 -0.31 -21.29 -0.71
N GLY A 70 -1.64 -21.36 -0.65
CA GLY A 70 -2.37 -21.70 0.56
C GLY A 70 -2.71 -20.52 1.47
N LEU A 71 -2.66 -19.28 0.96
CA LEU A 71 -3.08 -18.12 1.74
C LEU A 71 -4.59 -17.97 1.83
N GLU A 72 -5.38 -18.77 1.13
CA GLU A 72 -6.84 -18.71 1.23
C GLU A 72 -7.34 -19.40 2.50
N GLY A 73 -8.13 -18.69 3.29
CA GLY A 73 -8.73 -19.16 4.52
C GLY A 73 -10.23 -18.86 4.56
N PRO A 74 -10.93 -19.20 5.64
CA PRO A 74 -12.39 -19.10 5.74
C PRO A 74 -12.94 -17.68 5.62
N TYR A 75 -12.11 -16.66 5.88
CA TYR A 75 -12.50 -15.24 5.80
C TYR A 75 -11.76 -14.47 4.71
N GLY A 76 -11.23 -15.16 3.70
CA GLY A 76 -10.42 -14.57 2.61
C GLY A 76 -8.95 -14.89 2.74
N LEU A 77 -8.08 -14.04 2.20
CA LEU A 77 -6.65 -14.28 2.27
C LEU A 77 -6.09 -13.99 3.67
N TYR A 78 -5.24 -14.89 4.14
CA TYR A 78 -4.45 -14.69 5.36
C TYR A 78 -3.53 -13.48 5.24
N GLU A 79 -2.99 -13.04 6.38
CA GLU A 79 -2.27 -11.78 6.55
C GLU A 79 -1.00 -11.67 5.72
N ALA A 80 -0.16 -12.71 5.73
CA ALA A 80 1.12 -12.66 5.04
C ALA A 80 1.70 -14.05 4.76
N VAL A 81 2.74 -14.05 3.92
CA VAL A 81 3.66 -15.16 3.74
C VAL A 81 5.07 -14.69 4.08
N ASP A 82 5.74 -15.43 4.96
CA ASP A 82 7.08 -15.13 5.44
C ASP A 82 8.09 -16.07 4.77
N TYR A 83 9.12 -15.50 4.17
CA TYR A 83 10.22 -16.23 3.49
C TYR A 83 11.55 -16.08 4.24
N THR A 84 11.52 -15.57 5.47
CA THR A 84 12.75 -15.30 6.22
C THR A 84 13.35 -16.59 6.74
N PRO A 85 14.56 -17.00 6.31
CA PRO A 85 15.11 -18.33 6.61
C PRO A 85 15.21 -18.66 8.10
N ALA A 86 15.45 -17.65 8.93
CA ALA A 86 15.55 -17.82 10.39
C ALA A 86 14.23 -18.24 11.07
N ARG A 87 13.11 -18.18 10.35
CA ARG A 87 11.77 -18.48 10.85
C ARG A 87 11.09 -19.65 10.14
N MET A 88 11.81 -20.26 9.20
CA MET A 88 11.28 -21.39 8.44
C MET A 88 11.30 -22.67 9.28
N THR A 89 10.23 -23.43 9.18
CA THR A 89 10.19 -24.81 9.64
C THR A 89 11.06 -25.68 8.70
N GLU A 90 11.72 -26.68 9.25
CA GLU A 90 12.60 -27.55 8.49
C GLU A 90 11.89 -28.15 7.26
N GLY A 91 12.50 -27.96 6.09
CA GLY A 91 11.97 -28.44 4.81
C GLY A 91 10.91 -27.54 4.17
N GLN A 92 10.58 -26.40 4.76
CA GLN A 92 9.69 -25.40 4.17
C GLN A 92 10.51 -24.27 3.53
N ASP A 93 9.99 -23.69 2.45
CA ASP A 93 10.54 -22.53 1.77
C ASP A 93 9.79 -21.22 2.11
N HIS A 94 8.68 -21.33 2.80
CA HIS A 94 7.87 -20.21 3.30
C HIS A 94 6.91 -20.67 4.39
N GLU A 95 6.45 -19.72 5.22
CA GLU A 95 5.44 -19.94 6.26
C GLU A 95 4.26 -18.99 6.06
N VAL A 96 3.03 -19.50 6.25
CA VAL A 96 1.81 -18.71 6.13
C VAL A 96 1.42 -18.15 7.50
N VAL A 97 1.30 -16.84 7.59
CA VAL A 97 0.83 -16.11 8.78
C VAL A 97 -0.69 -16.16 8.80
N ARG A 98 -1.25 -17.16 9.47
CA ARG A 98 -2.69 -17.47 9.52
C ARG A 98 -3.46 -16.57 10.48
N SER A 99 -3.43 -15.28 10.23
CA SER A 99 -4.21 -14.26 10.95
C SER A 99 -4.95 -13.37 9.98
N TYR A 100 -5.80 -12.49 10.52
CA TYR A 100 -6.56 -11.52 9.75
C TYR A 100 -6.45 -10.16 10.45
N MET A 101 -6.00 -9.15 9.71
CA MET A 101 -5.90 -7.78 10.20
C MET A 101 -7.07 -6.96 9.66
N SER A 102 -7.93 -6.46 10.53
CA SER A 102 -9.15 -5.73 10.13
C SER A 102 -8.85 -4.50 9.27
N HIS A 103 -7.79 -3.76 9.57
CA HIS A 103 -7.40 -2.59 8.77
C HIS A 103 -6.86 -2.98 7.39
N HIS A 104 -6.11 -4.08 7.25
CA HIS A 104 -5.65 -4.58 5.94
C HIS A 104 -6.81 -5.08 5.08
N LEU A 105 -7.78 -5.77 5.70
CA LEU A 105 -9.02 -6.17 5.02
C LEU A 105 -9.83 -4.95 4.60
N GLY A 106 -9.94 -3.94 5.46
CA GLY A 106 -10.61 -2.67 5.13
C GLY A 106 -9.95 -1.94 3.96
N MET A 107 -8.62 -1.83 3.96
CA MET A 107 -7.88 -1.25 2.83
C MET A 107 -8.06 -2.04 1.54
N SER A 108 -8.08 -3.37 1.63
CA SER A 108 -8.32 -4.26 0.47
C SER A 108 -9.70 -4.05 -0.11
N LEU A 109 -10.75 -3.98 0.72
CA LEU A 109 -12.13 -3.74 0.30
C LEU A 109 -12.28 -2.36 -0.36
N ILE A 110 -11.67 -1.32 0.22
CA ILE A 110 -11.68 0.03 -0.37
C ILE A 110 -10.96 0.04 -1.72
N ALA A 111 -9.84 -0.66 -1.85
CA ALA A 111 -9.12 -0.77 -3.11
C ALA A 111 -9.94 -1.49 -4.18
N ILE A 112 -10.64 -2.56 -3.83
CA ILE A 112 -11.56 -3.28 -4.72
C ILE A 112 -12.72 -2.37 -5.15
N ASP A 113 -13.36 -1.69 -4.20
CA ASP A 113 -14.48 -0.77 -4.47
C ASP A 113 -14.04 0.36 -5.43
N ASN A 114 -12.88 0.95 -5.19
CA ASN A 114 -12.33 1.96 -6.07
C ASN A 114 -12.01 1.41 -7.48
N ALA A 115 -11.49 0.20 -7.58
CA ALA A 115 -11.17 -0.43 -8.86
C ALA A 115 -12.41 -0.80 -9.68
N LEU A 116 -13.51 -1.19 -9.02
CA LEU A 116 -14.76 -1.59 -9.67
C LEU A 116 -15.69 -0.41 -9.96
N ASN A 117 -15.65 0.64 -9.14
CA ASN A 117 -16.58 1.76 -9.15
C ASN A 117 -15.90 3.11 -9.45
N ASP A 118 -14.85 3.09 -10.27
CA ASP A 118 -14.18 4.28 -10.77
C ASP A 118 -13.78 5.27 -9.64
N ASN A 119 -12.95 4.80 -8.71
CA ASN A 119 -12.43 5.58 -7.60
C ASN A 119 -13.50 6.22 -6.69
N VAL A 120 -14.60 5.53 -6.45
CA VAL A 120 -15.78 6.04 -5.74
C VAL A 120 -15.44 6.57 -4.34
N MET A 121 -14.58 5.90 -3.60
CA MET A 121 -14.21 6.32 -2.24
C MET A 121 -13.31 7.55 -2.27
N GLN A 122 -12.37 7.61 -3.20
CA GLN A 122 -11.54 8.79 -3.43
C GLN A 122 -12.39 10.00 -3.83
N ARG A 123 -13.36 9.81 -4.73
CA ARG A 123 -14.30 10.87 -5.13
C ARG A 123 -15.17 11.35 -3.97
N ARG A 124 -15.62 10.44 -3.10
CA ARG A 124 -16.38 10.81 -1.89
C ARG A 124 -15.54 11.62 -0.92
N PHE A 125 -14.31 11.18 -0.67
CA PHE A 125 -13.36 11.89 0.19
C PHE A 125 -13.07 13.30 -0.31
N MET A 126 -12.84 13.48 -1.61
CA MET A 126 -12.53 14.76 -2.23
C MET A 126 -13.75 15.69 -2.40
N LYS A 127 -14.97 15.26 -2.01
CA LYS A 127 -16.15 16.14 -1.95
C LYS A 127 -16.15 17.04 -0.72
N ASP A 128 -15.42 16.66 0.32
CA ASP A 128 -15.20 17.51 1.46
C ASP A 128 -14.33 18.70 1.08
N CYS A 129 -14.75 19.93 1.46
CA CYS A 129 -14.06 21.14 1.04
C CYS A 129 -12.65 21.25 1.63
N ASP A 130 -12.46 20.80 2.86
CA ASP A 130 -11.17 20.84 3.52
C ASP A 130 -10.21 19.83 2.85
N MET A 131 -10.71 18.64 2.51
CA MET A 131 -9.94 17.63 1.79
C MET A 131 -9.62 18.06 0.36
N ALA A 132 -10.53 18.75 -0.31
CA ALA A 132 -10.28 19.30 -1.65
C ALA A 132 -9.13 20.33 -1.65
N ALA A 133 -8.94 21.08 -0.58
CA ALA A 133 -7.84 22.04 -0.44
C ALA A 133 -6.47 21.35 -0.39
N TYR A 134 -6.39 20.13 0.13
CA TYR A 134 -5.15 19.34 0.17
C TYR A 134 -4.79 18.71 -1.17
N ARG A 135 -5.65 18.78 -2.17
CA ARG A 135 -5.42 18.17 -3.49
C ARG A 135 -4.10 18.61 -4.11
N GLU A 136 -3.73 19.87 -3.95
CA GLU A 136 -2.46 20.39 -4.49
C GLU A 136 -1.25 19.78 -3.80
N LEU A 137 -1.36 19.42 -2.53
CA LEU A 137 -0.31 18.77 -1.75
C LEU A 137 -0.15 17.29 -2.10
N LEU A 138 -1.19 16.65 -2.65
CA LEU A 138 -1.18 15.25 -3.07
C LEU A 138 -0.69 15.06 -4.51
N GLN A 139 -0.34 16.15 -5.21
CA GLN A 139 0.20 16.08 -6.57
C GLN A 139 1.69 15.71 -6.52
N GLU A 140 1.98 14.48 -6.88
CA GLU A 140 3.36 14.03 -7.05
C GLU A 140 3.86 14.40 -8.45
N ARG A 141 5.07 14.96 -8.52
CA ARG A 141 5.76 15.24 -9.79
C ARG A 141 6.76 14.13 -10.05
N VAL A 142 6.47 13.30 -11.03
CA VAL A 142 7.39 12.23 -11.44
C VAL A 142 8.26 12.74 -12.59
N PRO A 143 9.61 12.72 -12.47
CA PRO A 143 10.49 13.07 -13.57
C PRO A 143 10.34 12.07 -14.72
N VAL A 144 10.11 12.57 -15.94
CA VAL A 144 10.06 11.70 -17.12
C VAL A 144 11.48 11.46 -17.63
N GLY A 145 11.80 10.19 -17.87
CA GLY A 145 13.12 9.80 -18.38
C GLY A 145 14.23 9.82 -17.34
N ALA A 146 13.90 9.89 -16.05
CA ALA A 146 14.90 9.71 -15.01
C ALA A 146 15.49 8.28 -15.10
N PRO A 147 16.84 8.14 -15.14
CA PRO A 147 17.44 6.82 -15.14
C PRO A 147 17.17 6.12 -13.83
N ILE A 148 16.56 4.94 -13.89
CA ILE A 148 16.43 4.05 -12.72
C ILE A 148 17.80 3.43 -12.47
N MET A 149 18.54 4.00 -11.53
CA MET A 149 19.79 3.40 -11.10
C MET A 149 19.48 2.29 -10.10
N ARG A 150 19.79 1.05 -10.48
CA ARG A 150 19.89 -0.04 -9.51
C ARG A 150 21.18 0.18 -8.73
N GLN A 151 21.08 0.59 -7.50
CA GLN A 151 22.22 0.58 -6.58
C GLN A 151 22.61 -0.88 -6.34
N THR A 152 23.71 -1.30 -6.94
CA THR A 152 24.47 -2.44 -6.43
C THR A 152 25.36 -1.92 -5.32
N GLU A 153 25.60 -2.70 -4.26
CA GLU A 153 26.42 -2.33 -3.09
C GLU A 153 27.84 -1.78 -3.43
N ARG A 154 28.22 -1.83 -4.69
CA ARG A 154 29.54 -1.41 -5.19
C ARG A 154 29.56 -0.06 -5.90
N ASP A 155 28.41 0.51 -6.18
CA ASP A 155 28.34 1.78 -6.91
C ASP A 155 27.82 2.91 -5.99
N ILE A 156 28.74 3.41 -5.16
CA ILE A 156 28.58 4.77 -4.62
C ILE A 156 29.10 5.70 -5.73
N PRO A 157 28.25 6.38 -6.49
CA PRO A 157 28.72 7.30 -7.52
C PRO A 157 29.42 8.46 -6.85
N GLU A 158 30.67 8.67 -7.16
CA GLU A 158 31.52 9.71 -6.59
C GLU A 158 31.08 11.13 -6.97
N LYS A 159 30.23 11.27 -7.99
CA LYS A 159 29.56 12.54 -8.37
C LYS A 159 28.28 12.25 -9.16
N LEU A 160 27.16 12.68 -8.66
CA LEU A 160 25.97 12.89 -9.46
C LEU A 160 26.23 14.02 -10.46
N ARG A 161 26.37 13.71 -11.74
CA ARG A 161 26.32 14.76 -12.79
C ARG A 161 24.91 15.37 -12.76
N PRO A 162 24.80 16.71 -12.74
CA PRO A 162 23.48 17.34 -12.85
C PRO A 162 22.85 16.93 -14.18
N VAL A 163 21.75 16.18 -14.11
CA VAL A 163 20.91 15.87 -15.26
C VAL A 163 20.29 17.20 -15.69
N GLN A 164 20.56 17.65 -16.91
CA GLN A 164 19.82 18.78 -17.50
C GLN A 164 18.34 18.42 -17.40
N GLY A 165 17.57 19.30 -16.73
CA GLY A 165 16.27 19.01 -16.17
C GLY A 165 15.32 18.28 -17.13
N PRO A 166 14.84 17.11 -16.74
CA PRO A 166 13.83 16.40 -17.51
C PRO A 166 12.50 17.18 -17.49
N ALA A 167 11.79 17.11 -18.59
CA ALA A 167 10.42 17.61 -18.63
C ALA A 167 9.60 16.90 -17.53
N LEU A 168 8.96 17.67 -16.66
CA LEU A 168 8.10 17.13 -15.61
C LEU A 168 6.73 16.83 -16.23
N VAL A 169 6.30 15.59 -16.18
CA VAL A 169 4.91 15.21 -16.49
C VAL A 169 4.10 15.30 -15.19
N ARG A 170 3.05 16.09 -15.22
CA ARG A 170 2.07 16.07 -14.12
C ARG A 170 1.34 14.73 -14.15
N ALA A 171 1.54 13.90 -13.16
CA ALA A 171 0.67 12.77 -12.92
C ALA A 171 -0.71 13.34 -12.55
N GLY A 172 -1.71 13.23 -13.41
CA GLY A 172 -3.03 13.73 -13.07
C GLY A 172 -3.78 14.50 -14.15
N ARG A 173 -3.74 14.08 -15.42
CA ARG A 173 -4.58 14.72 -16.45
C ARG A 173 -6.07 14.35 -16.36
N GLU A 174 -6.48 13.42 -15.52
CA GLU A 174 -7.87 12.95 -15.51
C GLU A 174 -8.72 13.33 -14.28
N PHE A 175 -8.17 14.02 -13.29
CA PHE A 175 -9.00 14.61 -12.23
C PHE A 175 -9.49 16.03 -12.54
N GLY A 176 -9.38 16.42 -13.80
CA GLY A 176 -9.84 17.70 -14.30
C GLY A 176 -11.36 17.79 -14.29
N ARG A 177 -11.86 18.83 -13.65
CA ARG A 177 -13.24 19.30 -13.61
C ARG A 177 -14.22 18.52 -12.74
N LEU A 178 -14.00 18.53 -11.44
CA LEU A 178 -15.06 18.49 -10.46
C LEU A 178 -14.74 19.56 -9.41
N ALA A 179 -14.99 20.79 -9.72
CA ALA A 179 -15.21 21.82 -8.73
C ALA A 179 -16.73 22.02 -8.64
N PRO A 180 -17.45 21.31 -7.77
CA PRO A 180 -18.76 21.78 -7.36
C PRO A 180 -18.52 23.00 -6.46
N GLU A 181 -19.32 24.00 -6.64
CA GLU A 181 -19.39 25.14 -5.72
C GLU A 181 -19.44 24.65 -4.28
N CYS A 182 -18.36 24.84 -3.53
CA CYS A 182 -18.32 24.60 -2.10
C CYS A 182 -19.20 25.62 -1.40
N ARG A 183 -20.51 25.41 -1.40
CA ARG A 183 -21.41 26.17 -0.51
C ARG A 183 -21.19 25.64 0.89
N ARG A 184 -20.61 26.46 1.76
CA ARG A 184 -20.53 26.18 3.18
C ARG A 184 -21.92 25.83 3.69
N ALA A 185 -22.08 24.63 4.24
CA ALA A 185 -23.28 24.25 4.94
C ALA A 185 -23.53 25.28 6.09
N PRO A 186 -24.74 25.75 6.29
CA PRO A 186 -25.01 26.64 7.40
C PRO A 186 -24.69 25.96 8.73
N PRO A 187 -24.21 26.68 9.73
CA PRO A 187 -23.85 26.11 11.01
C PRO A 187 -25.07 25.38 11.60
N ARG A 188 -24.86 24.11 12.00
CA ARG A 188 -25.87 23.29 12.67
C ARG A 188 -26.34 24.06 13.91
N ARG A 189 -27.62 24.44 13.95
CA ARG A 189 -28.27 24.98 15.14
C ARG A 189 -28.07 23.93 16.25
N ARG A 190 -27.44 24.34 17.34
CA ARG A 190 -27.46 23.59 18.60
C ARG A 190 -28.91 23.39 18.99
N LEU A 191 -29.37 22.16 19.02
CA LEU A 191 -30.63 21.84 19.67
C LEU A 191 -30.46 22.19 21.15
N GLY A 192 -31.24 23.17 21.58
CA GLY A 192 -31.27 23.61 22.95
C GLY A 192 -31.64 22.44 23.86
N ALA A 193 -30.98 22.36 25.00
CA ALA A 193 -31.34 21.48 26.08
C ALA A 193 -32.81 21.78 26.49
N CYS A 194 -33.69 20.79 26.35
CA CYS A 194 -34.94 20.74 27.07
C CYS A 194 -34.62 20.43 28.52
N GLY A 195 -34.74 21.44 29.39
CA GLY A 195 -34.90 21.20 30.81
C GLY A 195 -36.32 20.72 31.10
N GLN A 196 -36.43 19.77 31.90
CA GLN A 196 -37.23 19.44 33.07
C GLN A 196 -37.13 17.97 33.36
#